data_d5eedc998a127c89e530047f5958a844
#
_entry.id   d5eedc998a127c89e530047f5958a844
#
_cell.length_a   1.000
_cell.length_b   1.000
_cell.length_c   1.000
_cell.angle_alpha   90.00
_cell.angle_beta   90.00
_cell.angle_gamma   90.00
#
_symmetry.space_group_name_H-M   'P 1'
#
loop_
_entity.id
_entity.type
_entity.pdbx_description
1 polymer ?
#
loop_
_entity_poly.entity_id
_entity_poly.type
_entity_poly.pdbx_seq_one_letter_code
_entity_poly.pdbx_strand_id
1 'polypeptide(L)'
;MIEKISTEYPHIDAYRDVKPEIDAAIKKVKFLLGYQKTYFAAQRDLRVALRRMTNDALIEKMQAEKNTAFLDEIRRSTPHKATIEKLIGDIDVFEAENKKLLSAIIKNGRFDSKEFAVIYPYLYTLAEDNTSHDRISPELILFFGENTKEKCYLSSVDEYAIFYYLLIKIKAKGRYAFAYPHLADELVACIEGSANMPMKSRMEFYLEAGDYYLTSCQRDKAMSCYRKAALTAKENGDVEGSAYAMQKYYRVNQSFPEPMQIKPNVEEIQAEYGKYAPIVLQGINAPTFKVDPIEFTENFAEKYQAVMWKVEAEIDKTRDLNSVYQRWNLMEKYFAEINTPWRCPKAMNPGMMFD
;
A
#
# COMPACT_ATOMS: atom_id res chain seq x y z
N MET A 1 -6.42 -14.09 -4.67
CA MET A 1 -6.39 -13.62 -3.27
C MET A 1 -7.79 -13.53 -2.65
N ILE A 2 -8.79 -12.82 -3.21
CA ILE A 2 -10.17 -12.75 -2.67
C ILE A 2 -10.80 -14.14 -2.53
N GLU A 3 -10.74 -15.01 -3.57
CA GLU A 3 -11.17 -16.41 -3.46
C GLU A 3 -10.44 -17.15 -2.36
N LYS A 4 -9.16 -16.85 -2.21
CA LYS A 4 -8.28 -17.50 -1.25
C LYS A 4 -8.63 -17.09 0.18
N ILE A 5 -8.86 -15.80 0.44
CA ILE A 5 -9.27 -15.34 1.77
C ILE A 5 -10.65 -15.90 2.13
N SER A 6 -11.63 -15.90 1.22
CA SER A 6 -12.96 -16.47 1.47
C SER A 6 -12.94 -17.99 1.64
N THR A 7 -11.95 -18.71 1.08
CA THR A 7 -11.77 -20.17 1.24
C THR A 7 -10.84 -20.53 2.40
N GLU A 8 -9.86 -19.67 2.70
CA GLU A 8 -8.88 -19.88 3.78
C GLU A 8 -9.41 -19.48 5.17
N TYR A 9 -10.48 -18.65 5.22
CA TYR A 9 -11.18 -18.29 6.47
C TYR A 9 -12.66 -18.71 6.43
N PRO A 10 -12.98 -20.01 6.21
CA PRO A 10 -14.36 -20.49 6.08
C PRO A 10 -15.15 -20.41 7.40
N HIS A 11 -14.48 -20.19 8.52
CA HIS A 11 -15.03 -20.14 9.87
C HIS A 11 -15.24 -18.72 10.39
N ILE A 12 -15.04 -17.70 9.56
CA ILE A 12 -15.46 -16.34 9.88
C ILE A 12 -16.99 -16.29 9.88
N ASP A 13 -17.60 -16.42 11.04
CA ASP A 13 -19.05 -16.57 11.19
C ASP A 13 -19.84 -15.40 10.59
N ALA A 14 -19.30 -14.18 10.64
CA ALA A 14 -19.90 -13.02 10.01
C ALA A 14 -20.10 -13.14 8.49
N TYR A 15 -19.33 -13.99 7.81
CA TYR A 15 -19.51 -14.23 6.38
C TYR A 15 -20.57 -15.27 6.05
N ARG A 16 -20.98 -16.12 7.00
CA ARG A 16 -21.96 -17.20 6.73
C ARG A 16 -23.29 -16.67 6.27
N ASP A 17 -23.80 -15.62 6.94
CA ASP A 17 -25.11 -15.05 6.66
C ASP A 17 -25.15 -14.17 5.39
N VAL A 18 -23.99 -13.57 5.03
CA VAL A 18 -23.87 -12.65 3.89
C VAL A 18 -23.02 -13.24 2.73
N LYS A 19 -22.69 -14.53 2.82
CA LYS A 19 -21.86 -15.23 1.82
C LYS A 19 -22.37 -15.06 0.38
N PRO A 20 -23.68 -15.19 0.08
CA PRO A 20 -24.18 -15.02 -1.27
C PRO A 20 -23.93 -13.62 -1.83
N GLU A 21 -24.05 -12.57 -0.99
CA GLU A 21 -23.81 -11.19 -1.37
C GLU A 21 -22.32 -10.91 -1.55
N ILE A 22 -21.48 -11.51 -0.70
CA ILE A 22 -20.02 -11.46 -0.83
C ILE A 22 -19.57 -12.17 -2.10
N ASP A 23 -20.09 -13.37 -2.38
CA ASP A 23 -19.74 -14.12 -3.60
C ASP A 23 -20.15 -13.34 -4.86
N ALA A 24 -21.31 -12.68 -4.84
CA ALA A 24 -21.75 -11.79 -5.91
C ALA A 24 -20.84 -10.54 -6.02
N ALA A 25 -20.46 -9.93 -4.90
CA ALA A 25 -19.56 -8.79 -4.86
C ALA A 25 -18.14 -9.17 -5.30
N ILE A 26 -17.64 -10.33 -4.85
CA ILE A 26 -16.34 -10.90 -5.30
C ILE A 26 -16.36 -11.16 -6.81
N LYS A 27 -17.45 -11.71 -7.35
CA LYS A 27 -17.60 -11.91 -8.78
C LYS A 27 -17.60 -10.60 -9.56
N LYS A 28 -18.29 -9.57 -9.04
CA LYS A 28 -18.29 -8.21 -9.60
C LYS A 28 -16.88 -7.60 -9.53
N VAL A 29 -16.18 -7.73 -8.39
CA VAL A 29 -14.80 -7.23 -8.21
C VAL A 29 -13.82 -7.99 -9.08
N LYS A 30 -13.92 -9.31 -9.23
CA LYS A 30 -13.10 -10.09 -10.18
C LYS A 30 -13.30 -9.64 -11.60
N PHE A 31 -14.53 -9.37 -11.98
CA PHE A 31 -14.85 -8.79 -13.27
C PHE A 31 -14.18 -7.43 -13.42
N LEU A 32 -14.33 -6.54 -12.45
CA LEU A 32 -13.69 -5.22 -12.42
C LEU A 32 -12.15 -5.32 -12.38
N LEU A 33 -11.57 -6.23 -11.60
CA LEU A 33 -10.11 -6.45 -11.53
C LEU A 33 -9.57 -7.12 -12.81
N GLY A 34 -10.31 -8.02 -13.44
CA GLY A 34 -9.99 -8.56 -14.76
C GLY A 34 -9.92 -7.44 -15.79
N TYR A 35 -10.82 -6.51 -15.72
CA TYR A 35 -10.78 -5.26 -16.49
C TYR A 35 -9.72 -4.29 -15.98
N GLN A 36 -9.46 -4.20 -14.69
CA GLN A 36 -8.39 -3.35 -14.15
C GLN A 36 -7.02 -3.74 -14.69
N LYS A 37 -6.66 -5.00 -14.75
CA LYS A 37 -5.37 -5.41 -15.36
C LYS A 37 -5.24 -4.98 -16.82
N THR A 38 -6.36 -4.94 -17.57
CA THR A 38 -6.41 -4.49 -18.95
C THR A 38 -6.78 -3.01 -19.10
N TYR A 39 -7.54 -2.49 -18.15
CA TYR A 39 -8.19 -1.19 -18.22
C TYR A 39 -7.49 -0.11 -17.39
N PHE A 40 -7.03 -0.37 -16.16
CA PHE A 40 -6.32 0.64 -15.36
C PHE A 40 -4.87 0.82 -15.78
N ALA A 41 -4.17 -0.21 -16.23
CA ALA A 41 -2.91 -0.02 -16.96
C ALA A 41 -3.13 0.82 -18.24
N ALA A 42 -4.35 0.83 -18.78
CA ALA A 42 -4.76 1.58 -19.95
C ALA A 42 -5.80 2.69 -19.65
N GLN A 43 -6.25 2.88 -18.41
CA GLN A 43 -7.35 3.81 -18.08
C GLN A 43 -7.06 5.24 -18.50
N ARG A 44 -5.85 5.71 -18.26
CA ARG A 44 -5.41 7.03 -18.72
C ARG A 44 -5.45 7.08 -20.24
N ASP A 45 -4.91 6.06 -20.89
CA ASP A 45 -4.80 6.00 -22.34
C ASP A 45 -6.17 5.76 -22.98
N LEU A 46 -7.05 4.96 -22.35
CA LEU A 46 -8.43 4.75 -22.79
C LEU A 46 -9.30 5.99 -22.60
N ARG A 47 -9.19 6.71 -21.48
CA ARG A 47 -9.88 7.99 -21.31
C ARG A 47 -9.36 9.07 -22.28
N VAL A 48 -8.05 9.06 -22.54
CA VAL A 48 -7.45 9.93 -23.55
C VAL A 48 -7.94 9.54 -24.95
N ALA A 49 -7.95 8.23 -25.26
CA ALA A 49 -8.47 7.73 -26.54
C ALA A 49 -9.96 8.06 -26.70
N LEU A 50 -10.78 7.84 -25.65
CA LEU A 50 -12.20 8.19 -25.68
C LEU A 50 -12.44 9.68 -25.90
N ARG A 51 -11.71 10.55 -25.21
CA ARG A 51 -11.77 12.02 -25.44
C ARG A 51 -11.36 12.42 -26.86
N ARG A 52 -10.33 11.77 -27.41
CA ARG A 52 -9.89 11.98 -28.79
C ARG A 52 -10.94 11.53 -29.79
N MET A 53 -11.61 10.40 -29.54
CA MET A 53 -12.68 9.85 -30.38
C MET A 53 -13.97 10.70 -30.39
N THR A 54 -14.17 11.52 -29.36
CA THR A 54 -15.35 12.41 -29.23
C THR A 54 -15.04 13.84 -29.56
N ASN A 55 -13.81 14.17 -29.93
CA ASN A 55 -13.39 15.51 -30.31
C ASN A 55 -13.28 15.63 -31.84
N ASP A 56 -14.40 15.93 -32.50
CA ASP A 56 -14.49 16.01 -33.95
C ASP A 56 -13.50 17.00 -34.52
N ALA A 57 -13.31 18.17 -33.90
CA ALA A 57 -12.36 19.18 -34.34
C ALA A 57 -10.90 18.68 -34.30
N LEU A 58 -10.55 17.84 -33.30
CA LEU A 58 -9.23 17.22 -33.23
C LEU A 58 -9.07 16.17 -34.34
N ILE A 59 -10.11 15.38 -34.60
CA ILE A 59 -10.10 14.35 -35.63
C ILE A 59 -9.92 14.98 -37.01
N GLU A 60 -10.67 16.02 -37.32
CA GLU A 60 -10.54 16.79 -38.55
C GLU A 60 -9.13 17.38 -38.73
N LYS A 61 -8.58 17.96 -37.66
CA LYS A 61 -7.21 18.47 -37.66
C LYS A 61 -6.19 17.36 -37.96
N MET A 62 -6.30 16.21 -37.27
CA MET A 62 -5.40 15.08 -37.49
C MET A 62 -5.53 14.45 -38.87
N GLN A 63 -6.74 14.50 -39.45
CA GLN A 63 -6.99 14.11 -40.85
C GLN A 63 -6.27 15.05 -41.82
N ALA A 64 -6.40 16.37 -41.60
CA ALA A 64 -5.72 17.38 -42.40
C ALA A 64 -4.19 17.25 -42.31
N GLU A 65 -3.66 16.94 -41.14
CA GLU A 65 -2.21 16.71 -40.87
C GLU A 65 -1.73 15.34 -41.36
N LYS A 66 -2.61 14.48 -41.90
CA LYS A 66 -2.31 13.09 -42.34
C LYS A 66 -1.66 12.26 -41.25
N ASN A 67 -2.06 12.44 -40.00
CA ASN A 67 -1.55 11.68 -38.87
C ASN A 67 -2.15 10.26 -38.84
N THR A 68 -1.58 9.36 -39.63
CA THR A 68 -2.09 8.00 -39.83
C THR A 68 -2.04 7.18 -38.52
N ALA A 69 -1.01 7.35 -37.68
CA ALA A 69 -0.89 6.63 -36.41
C ALA A 69 -2.04 6.95 -35.45
N PHE A 70 -2.42 8.22 -35.33
CA PHE A 70 -3.56 8.68 -34.54
C PHE A 70 -4.90 8.15 -35.08
N LEU A 71 -5.10 8.23 -36.40
CA LEU A 71 -6.32 7.77 -37.04
C LEU A 71 -6.48 6.24 -36.95
N ASP A 72 -5.39 5.49 -37.04
CA ASP A 72 -5.40 4.03 -36.88
C ASP A 72 -5.64 3.62 -35.42
N GLU A 73 -5.17 4.38 -34.44
CA GLU A 73 -5.50 4.18 -33.03
C GLU A 73 -7.00 4.39 -32.78
N ILE A 74 -7.57 5.47 -33.29
CA ILE A 74 -9.02 5.73 -33.20
C ILE A 74 -9.81 4.60 -33.88
N ARG A 75 -9.41 4.23 -35.09
CA ARG A 75 -10.10 3.18 -35.86
C ARG A 75 -10.09 1.82 -35.13
N ARG A 76 -8.98 1.48 -34.47
CA ARG A 76 -8.87 0.26 -33.65
C ARG A 76 -9.72 0.32 -32.37
N SER A 77 -9.87 1.48 -31.77
CA SER A 77 -10.60 1.65 -30.51
C SER A 77 -12.12 1.81 -30.71
N THR A 78 -12.57 2.26 -31.89
CA THR A 78 -13.97 2.54 -32.18
C THR A 78 -14.91 1.33 -31.96
N PRO A 79 -14.57 0.10 -32.38
CA PRO A 79 -15.45 -1.08 -32.16
C PRO A 79 -15.69 -1.38 -30.69
N HIS A 80 -14.80 -0.95 -29.80
CA HIS A 80 -14.86 -1.22 -28.35
C HIS A 80 -15.45 -0.06 -27.55
N LYS A 81 -15.79 1.06 -28.20
CA LYS A 81 -16.25 2.29 -27.55
C LYS A 81 -17.40 2.05 -26.56
N ALA A 82 -18.47 1.40 -27.02
CA ALA A 82 -19.65 1.13 -26.21
C ALA A 82 -19.35 0.22 -25.02
N THR A 83 -18.48 -0.77 -25.20
CA THR A 83 -18.02 -1.66 -24.11
C THR A 83 -17.21 -0.89 -23.08
N ILE A 84 -16.32 -0.02 -23.53
CA ILE A 84 -15.49 0.83 -22.66
C ILE A 84 -16.34 1.81 -21.86
N GLU A 85 -17.29 2.50 -22.53
CA GLU A 85 -18.22 3.43 -21.88
C GLU A 85 -19.06 2.73 -20.79
N LYS A 86 -19.59 1.53 -21.10
CA LYS A 86 -20.33 0.73 -20.13
C LYS A 86 -19.49 0.35 -18.93
N LEU A 87 -18.24 -0.07 -19.14
CA LEU A 87 -17.33 -0.45 -18.07
C LEU A 87 -16.97 0.72 -17.16
N ILE A 88 -16.73 1.89 -17.74
CA ILE A 88 -16.51 3.13 -16.97
C ILE A 88 -17.73 3.40 -16.10
N GLY A 89 -18.94 3.32 -16.67
CA GLY A 89 -20.18 3.53 -15.94
C GLY A 89 -20.36 2.52 -14.77
N ASP A 90 -20.09 1.24 -15.01
CA ASP A 90 -20.19 0.21 -13.97
C ASP A 90 -19.20 0.44 -12.82
N ILE A 91 -17.98 0.85 -13.12
CA ILE A 91 -16.96 1.19 -12.12
C ILE A 91 -17.37 2.45 -11.34
N ASP A 92 -17.83 3.48 -12.00
CA ASP A 92 -18.24 4.74 -11.37
C ASP A 92 -19.43 4.51 -10.42
N VAL A 93 -20.38 3.66 -10.81
CA VAL A 93 -21.51 3.25 -9.95
C VAL A 93 -21.01 2.50 -8.72
N PHE A 94 -20.13 1.49 -8.91
CA PHE A 94 -19.56 0.71 -7.82
C PHE A 94 -18.82 1.61 -6.81
N GLU A 95 -17.98 2.54 -7.30
CA GLU A 95 -17.26 3.48 -6.45
C GLU A 95 -18.22 4.41 -5.68
N ALA A 96 -19.25 4.94 -6.37
CA ALA A 96 -20.22 5.84 -5.75
C ALA A 96 -21.03 5.17 -4.64
N GLU A 97 -21.50 3.93 -4.86
CA GLU A 97 -22.23 3.14 -3.86
C GLU A 97 -21.38 2.87 -2.63
N ASN A 98 -20.12 2.43 -2.83
CA ASN A 98 -19.23 2.15 -1.71
C ASN A 98 -18.78 3.41 -0.96
N LYS A 99 -18.57 4.54 -1.64
CA LYS A 99 -18.32 5.83 -0.98
C LYS A 99 -19.48 6.28 -0.12
N LYS A 100 -20.73 6.08 -0.56
CA LYS A 100 -21.94 6.35 0.27
C LYS A 100 -21.97 5.48 1.52
N LEU A 101 -21.68 4.19 1.37
CA LEU A 101 -21.64 3.26 2.49
C LEU A 101 -20.54 3.64 3.49
N LEU A 102 -19.33 3.93 3.02
CA LEU A 102 -18.23 4.40 3.88
C LEU A 102 -18.59 5.70 4.60
N SER A 103 -19.21 6.65 3.92
CA SER A 103 -19.66 7.91 4.52
C SER A 103 -20.71 7.65 5.62
N ALA A 104 -21.59 6.67 5.42
CA ALA A 104 -22.56 6.27 6.43
C ALA A 104 -21.88 5.63 7.65
N ILE A 105 -20.90 4.74 7.45
CA ILE A 105 -20.09 4.12 8.51
C ILE A 105 -19.37 5.19 9.33
N ILE A 106 -18.68 6.12 8.64
CA ILE A 106 -17.96 7.23 9.29
C ILE A 106 -18.93 8.08 10.12
N LYS A 107 -20.11 8.40 9.57
CA LYS A 107 -21.13 9.18 10.27
C LYS A 107 -21.69 8.44 11.49
N ASN A 108 -21.86 7.14 11.41
CA ASN A 108 -22.36 6.31 12.51
C ASN A 108 -21.30 6.12 13.61
N GLY A 109 -20.02 6.36 13.29
CA GLY A 109 -18.91 6.22 14.22
C GLY A 109 -18.63 4.78 14.65
N ARG A 110 -19.25 3.80 14.01
CA ARG A 110 -19.16 2.37 14.33
C ARG A 110 -19.04 1.53 13.07
N PHE A 111 -18.29 0.45 13.21
CA PHE A 111 -17.98 -0.49 12.15
C PHE A 111 -17.98 -1.91 12.71
N ASP A 112 -18.80 -2.78 12.18
CA ASP A 112 -18.92 -4.17 12.61
C ASP A 112 -18.63 -5.17 11.47
N SER A 113 -18.67 -6.47 11.80
CA SER A 113 -18.37 -7.55 10.84
C SER A 113 -19.33 -7.57 9.65
N LYS A 114 -20.58 -7.15 9.81
CA LYS A 114 -21.53 -7.09 8.68
C LYS A 114 -21.17 -5.97 7.72
N GLU A 115 -20.86 -4.81 8.24
CA GLU A 115 -20.41 -3.67 7.45
C GLU A 115 -19.06 -3.98 6.80
N PHE A 116 -18.15 -4.67 7.51
CA PHE A 116 -16.89 -5.13 6.95
C PHE A 116 -17.10 -6.07 5.76
N ALA A 117 -17.96 -7.08 5.91
CA ALA A 117 -18.26 -8.00 4.83
C ALA A 117 -18.75 -7.30 3.56
N VAL A 118 -19.60 -6.27 3.72
CA VAL A 118 -20.14 -5.50 2.58
C VAL A 118 -19.10 -4.63 1.91
N ILE A 119 -18.25 -3.92 2.68
CA ILE A 119 -17.25 -3.00 2.10
C ILE A 119 -15.91 -3.67 1.77
N TYR A 120 -15.69 -4.90 2.23
CA TYR A 120 -14.45 -5.64 2.01
C TYR A 120 -13.99 -5.67 0.54
N PRO A 121 -14.86 -5.95 -0.46
CA PRO A 121 -14.46 -5.95 -1.86
C PRO A 121 -13.94 -4.59 -2.32
N TYR A 122 -14.50 -3.51 -1.81
CA TYR A 122 -14.05 -2.15 -2.14
C TYR A 122 -12.72 -1.81 -1.46
N LEU A 123 -12.57 -2.11 -0.16
CA LEU A 123 -11.30 -1.93 0.55
C LEU A 123 -10.17 -2.74 -0.11
N TYR A 124 -10.47 -3.97 -0.52
CA TYR A 124 -9.53 -4.80 -1.26
C TYR A 124 -9.12 -4.16 -2.59
N THR A 125 -10.09 -3.63 -3.35
CA THR A 125 -9.81 -2.93 -4.60
C THR A 125 -8.91 -1.72 -4.36
N LEU A 126 -9.18 -0.92 -3.34
CA LEU A 126 -8.32 0.21 -2.96
C LEU A 126 -6.91 -0.26 -2.55
N ALA A 127 -6.81 -1.38 -1.83
CA ALA A 127 -5.53 -1.94 -1.39
C ALA A 127 -4.67 -2.45 -2.56
N GLU A 128 -5.27 -2.99 -3.61
CA GLU A 128 -4.56 -3.55 -4.77
C GLU A 128 -4.35 -2.53 -5.91
N ASP A 129 -5.09 -1.43 -5.93
CA ASP A 129 -4.97 -0.41 -6.98
C ASP A 129 -3.73 0.46 -6.76
N ASN A 130 -2.78 0.40 -7.69
CA ASN A 130 -1.53 1.15 -7.64
C ASN A 130 -1.65 2.61 -8.15
N THR A 131 -2.82 3.02 -8.65
CA THR A 131 -3.00 4.32 -9.31
C THR A 131 -3.79 5.34 -8.50
N SER A 132 -4.28 4.99 -7.31
CA SER A 132 -5.38 5.69 -6.65
C SER A 132 -4.98 6.67 -5.54
N HIS A 133 -3.82 7.30 -5.59
CA HIS A 133 -3.44 8.32 -4.59
C HIS A 133 -4.54 9.39 -4.37
N ASP A 134 -5.29 9.73 -5.42
CA ASP A 134 -6.35 10.75 -5.37
C ASP A 134 -7.75 10.19 -5.01
N ARG A 135 -7.90 8.86 -4.91
CA ARG A 135 -9.20 8.21 -4.69
C ARG A 135 -9.51 7.91 -3.24
N ILE A 136 -8.49 7.92 -2.39
CA ILE A 136 -8.64 7.60 -0.97
C ILE A 136 -9.04 8.88 -0.25
N SER A 137 -10.26 8.91 0.27
CA SER A 137 -10.72 10.02 1.09
C SER A 137 -9.83 10.15 2.35
N PRO A 138 -9.28 11.35 2.61
CA PRO A 138 -8.56 11.61 3.86
C PRO A 138 -9.38 11.26 5.09
N GLU A 139 -10.69 11.49 5.07
CA GLU A 139 -11.59 11.16 6.18
C GLU A 139 -11.61 9.65 6.48
N LEU A 140 -11.55 8.80 5.44
CA LEU A 140 -11.47 7.34 5.62
C LEU A 140 -10.19 6.95 6.35
N ILE A 141 -9.07 7.54 5.95
CA ILE A 141 -7.77 7.30 6.58
C ILE A 141 -7.78 7.74 8.04
N LEU A 142 -8.31 8.94 8.31
CA LEU A 142 -8.39 9.50 9.66
C LEU A 142 -9.37 8.69 10.53
N PHE A 143 -10.55 8.37 10.01
CA PHE A 143 -11.55 7.61 10.75
C PHE A 143 -11.06 6.25 11.23
N PHE A 144 -10.47 5.46 10.32
CA PHE A 144 -9.96 4.13 10.67
C PHE A 144 -8.57 4.15 11.31
N GLY A 145 -7.83 5.26 11.24
CA GLY A 145 -6.51 5.38 11.86
C GLY A 145 -6.55 5.74 13.31
N GLU A 146 -7.55 6.51 13.71
CA GLU A 146 -7.69 7.04 15.06
C GLU A 146 -8.67 6.19 15.86
N ASN A 147 -8.22 5.69 17.02
CA ASN A 147 -9.07 4.89 17.93
C ASN A 147 -9.77 3.70 17.26
N THR A 148 -9.05 2.97 16.40
CA THR A 148 -9.60 1.86 15.62
C THR A 148 -10.30 0.81 16.50
N LYS A 149 -9.72 0.48 17.67
CA LYS A 149 -10.28 -0.49 18.62
C LYS A 149 -11.63 -0.05 19.21
N GLU A 150 -11.84 1.26 19.37
CA GLU A 150 -13.09 1.80 19.92
C GLU A 150 -14.20 1.86 18.87
N LYS A 151 -13.83 1.89 17.60
CA LYS A 151 -14.75 2.03 16.46
C LYS A 151 -15.06 0.72 15.76
N CYS A 152 -14.13 -0.25 15.82
CA CYS A 152 -14.23 -1.52 15.10
C CYS A 152 -14.63 -2.65 16.06
N TYR A 153 -15.69 -3.38 15.70
CA TYR A 153 -16.27 -4.49 16.46
C TYR A 153 -16.34 -5.72 15.55
N LEU A 154 -15.16 -6.27 15.22
CA LEU A 154 -15.05 -7.46 14.39
C LEU A 154 -15.15 -8.73 15.25
N SER A 155 -15.66 -9.80 14.67
CA SER A 155 -16.03 -11.00 15.43
C SER A 155 -14.87 -11.95 15.70
N SER A 156 -13.75 -11.82 14.97
CA SER A 156 -12.59 -12.70 15.14
C SER A 156 -11.26 -11.98 14.94
N VAL A 157 -10.20 -12.58 15.48
CA VAL A 157 -8.81 -12.11 15.28
C VAL A 157 -8.43 -12.11 13.79
N ASP A 158 -8.93 -13.09 13.03
CA ASP A 158 -8.65 -13.20 11.60
C ASP A 158 -9.31 -12.06 10.80
N GLU A 159 -10.54 -11.65 11.15
CA GLU A 159 -11.17 -10.46 10.56
C GLU A 159 -10.37 -9.19 10.86
N TYR A 160 -9.92 -9.01 12.11
CA TYR A 160 -9.06 -7.89 12.46
C TYR A 160 -7.75 -7.92 11.67
N ALA A 161 -7.10 -9.07 11.52
CA ALA A 161 -5.88 -9.19 10.74
C ALA A 161 -6.08 -8.77 9.29
N ILE A 162 -7.14 -9.24 8.64
CA ILE A 162 -7.48 -8.88 7.25
C ILE A 162 -7.79 -7.38 7.16
N PHE A 163 -8.56 -6.85 8.10
CA PHE A 163 -8.93 -5.44 8.13
C PHE A 163 -7.69 -4.53 8.28
N TYR A 164 -6.82 -4.81 9.26
CA TYR A 164 -5.59 -4.04 9.45
C TYR A 164 -4.64 -4.16 8.25
N TYR A 165 -4.51 -5.34 7.66
CA TYR A 165 -3.73 -5.56 6.45
C TYR A 165 -4.22 -4.66 5.29
N LEU A 166 -5.52 -4.66 5.01
CA LEU A 166 -6.10 -3.81 3.96
C LEU A 166 -5.92 -2.34 4.27
N LEU A 167 -6.17 -1.95 5.52
CA LEU A 167 -6.06 -0.56 5.96
C LEU A 167 -4.62 -0.03 5.82
N ILE A 168 -3.62 -0.82 6.21
CA ILE A 168 -2.20 -0.49 6.04
C ILE A 168 -1.85 -0.34 4.57
N LYS A 169 -2.25 -1.28 3.71
CA LYS A 169 -2.00 -1.21 2.26
C LYS A 169 -2.62 0.04 1.62
N ILE A 170 -3.84 0.37 2.03
CA ILE A 170 -4.51 1.59 1.55
C ILE A 170 -3.75 2.83 2.02
N LYS A 171 -3.36 2.88 3.30
CA LYS A 171 -2.65 4.02 3.89
C LYS A 171 -1.26 4.21 3.32
N ALA A 172 -0.51 3.12 3.09
CA ALA A 172 0.85 3.18 2.55
C ALA A 172 0.93 3.89 1.19
N LYS A 173 -0.18 3.95 0.46
CA LYS A 173 -0.30 4.65 -0.83
C LYS A 173 -0.64 6.13 -0.70
N GLY A 174 -1.06 6.55 0.47
CA GLY A 174 -1.58 7.88 0.72
C GLY A 174 -0.55 8.84 1.34
N ARG A 175 -0.89 10.11 1.30
CA ARG A 175 -0.13 11.20 1.88
C ARG A 175 0.16 11.02 3.39
N TYR A 176 -0.70 10.27 4.08
CA TYR A 176 -0.60 10.00 5.53
C TYR A 176 -0.02 8.61 5.83
N ALA A 177 0.86 8.09 4.97
CA ALA A 177 1.50 6.79 5.18
C ALA A 177 2.28 6.70 6.50
N PHE A 178 2.82 7.81 6.97
CA PHE A 178 3.54 7.93 8.26
C PHE A 178 2.63 7.85 9.48
N ALA A 179 1.32 8.11 9.31
CA ALA A 179 0.37 8.22 10.42
C ALA A 179 -0.04 6.85 10.97
N TYR A 180 -0.27 6.81 12.28
CA TYR A 180 -0.86 5.64 12.97
C TYR A 180 -0.05 4.33 12.88
N PRO A 181 1.26 4.34 13.21
CA PRO A 181 2.10 3.13 13.15
C PRO A 181 1.60 2.00 14.05
N HIS A 182 0.79 2.32 15.08
CA HIS A 182 0.13 1.32 15.93
C HIS A 182 -0.76 0.34 15.14
N LEU A 183 -1.20 0.69 13.92
CA LEU A 183 -1.94 -0.24 13.07
C LEU A 183 -1.09 -1.44 12.64
N ALA A 184 0.22 -1.23 12.46
CA ALA A 184 1.14 -2.34 12.22
C ALA A 184 1.36 -3.17 13.49
N ASP A 185 1.41 -2.54 14.68
CA ASP A 185 1.46 -3.27 15.95
C ASP A 185 0.22 -4.15 16.12
N GLU A 186 -0.96 -3.61 15.80
CA GLU A 186 -2.23 -4.38 15.86
C GLU A 186 -2.25 -5.51 14.83
N LEU A 187 -1.80 -5.28 13.61
CA LEU A 187 -1.70 -6.34 12.60
C LEU A 187 -0.78 -7.46 13.08
N VAL A 188 0.41 -7.12 13.60
CA VAL A 188 1.36 -8.11 14.13
C VAL A 188 0.75 -8.90 15.29
N ALA A 189 0.08 -8.22 16.23
CA ALA A 189 -0.59 -8.88 17.35
C ALA A 189 -1.69 -9.85 16.86
N CYS A 190 -2.47 -9.48 15.84
CA CYS A 190 -3.47 -10.37 15.24
C CYS A 190 -2.83 -11.58 14.55
N ILE A 191 -1.71 -11.40 13.81
CA ILE A 191 -0.99 -12.50 13.17
C ILE A 191 -0.50 -13.50 14.24
N GLU A 192 0.05 -13.00 15.34
CA GLU A 192 0.58 -13.83 16.42
C GLU A 192 -0.54 -14.51 17.24
N GLY A 193 -1.66 -13.85 17.40
CA GLY A 193 -2.84 -14.39 18.09
C GLY A 193 -3.68 -15.36 17.25
N SER A 194 -3.50 -15.42 15.94
CA SER A 194 -4.26 -16.33 15.07
C SER A 194 -3.62 -17.72 15.03
N ALA A 195 -4.36 -18.74 15.45
CA ALA A 195 -3.94 -20.13 15.36
C ALA A 195 -4.15 -20.72 13.94
N ASN A 196 -5.09 -20.18 13.19
CA ASN A 196 -5.58 -20.78 11.93
C ASN A 196 -5.17 -20.00 10.67
N MET A 197 -4.44 -18.90 10.81
CA MET A 197 -4.01 -18.10 9.66
C MET A 197 -3.08 -18.90 8.74
N PRO A 198 -3.39 -19.03 7.45
CA PRO A 198 -2.53 -19.72 6.50
C PRO A 198 -1.13 -19.10 6.46
N MET A 199 -0.09 -19.96 6.41
CA MET A 199 1.32 -19.53 6.44
C MET A 199 1.63 -18.50 5.35
N LYS A 200 1.06 -18.67 4.16
CA LYS A 200 1.25 -17.70 3.07
C LYS A 200 0.66 -16.33 3.39
N SER A 201 -0.54 -16.27 3.95
CA SER A 201 -1.16 -14.99 4.37
C SER A 201 -0.40 -14.37 5.52
N ARG A 202 0.08 -15.17 6.48
CA ARG A 202 0.91 -14.73 7.59
C ARG A 202 2.21 -14.09 7.11
N MET A 203 2.88 -14.71 6.13
CA MET A 203 4.08 -14.15 5.49
C MET A 203 3.76 -12.80 4.81
N GLU A 204 2.71 -12.76 3.98
CA GLU A 204 2.30 -11.53 3.28
C GLU A 204 1.98 -10.39 4.26
N PHE A 205 1.29 -10.70 5.35
CA PHE A 205 0.91 -9.71 6.37
C PHE A 205 2.12 -9.18 7.14
N TYR A 206 3.10 -10.04 7.48
CA TYR A 206 4.36 -9.58 8.05
C TYR A 206 5.16 -8.69 7.11
N LEU A 207 5.21 -9.00 5.80
CA LEU A 207 5.88 -8.17 4.81
C LEU A 207 5.24 -6.77 4.75
N GLU A 208 3.90 -6.71 4.72
CA GLU A 208 3.17 -5.45 4.67
C GLU A 208 3.35 -4.63 5.95
N ALA A 209 3.30 -5.27 7.12
CA ALA A 209 3.59 -4.61 8.39
C ALA A 209 5.02 -4.05 8.42
N GLY A 210 5.99 -4.79 7.90
CA GLY A 210 7.38 -4.34 7.77
C GLY A 210 7.52 -3.13 6.87
N ASP A 211 6.90 -3.13 5.70
CA ASP A 211 6.88 -1.99 4.78
C ASP A 211 6.24 -0.76 5.43
N TYR A 212 5.16 -0.96 6.20
CA TYR A 212 4.49 0.13 6.89
C TYR A 212 5.33 0.72 8.04
N TYR A 213 6.04 -0.10 8.80
CA TYR A 213 6.97 0.40 9.82
C TYR A 213 8.07 1.27 9.23
N LEU A 214 8.54 0.98 8.01
CA LEU A 214 9.53 1.85 7.33
C LEU A 214 8.99 3.25 7.06
N THR A 215 7.71 3.37 6.68
CA THR A 215 7.09 4.69 6.43
C THR A 215 6.99 5.57 7.67
N SER A 216 7.05 4.94 8.86
CA SER A 216 7.02 5.61 10.17
C SER A 216 8.38 5.61 10.89
N CYS A 217 9.47 5.36 10.16
CA CYS A 217 10.85 5.34 10.65
C CYS A 217 11.13 4.31 11.77
N GLN A 218 10.35 3.23 11.86
CA GLN A 218 10.53 2.15 12.84
C GLN A 218 11.29 0.96 12.23
N ARG A 219 12.57 1.17 11.88
CA ARG A 219 13.39 0.21 11.12
C ARG A 219 13.60 -1.11 11.84
N ASP A 220 13.79 -1.09 13.17
CA ASP A 220 13.96 -2.33 13.96
C ASP A 220 12.73 -3.23 13.90
N LYS A 221 11.53 -2.63 14.02
CA LYS A 221 10.27 -3.35 13.87
C LYS A 221 10.09 -3.88 12.45
N ALA A 222 10.46 -3.09 11.43
CA ALA A 222 10.44 -3.52 10.05
C ALA A 222 11.33 -4.75 9.82
N MET A 223 12.58 -4.72 10.30
CA MET A 223 13.49 -5.86 10.22
C MET A 223 12.93 -7.10 10.94
N SER A 224 12.36 -6.92 12.13
CA SER A 224 11.71 -8.01 12.86
C SER A 224 10.59 -8.66 12.04
N CYS A 225 9.74 -7.86 11.40
CA CYS A 225 8.67 -8.35 10.55
C CYS A 225 9.20 -9.11 9.31
N TYR A 226 10.22 -8.59 8.63
CA TYR A 226 10.82 -9.29 7.49
C TYR A 226 11.46 -10.62 7.89
N ARG A 227 12.12 -10.66 9.05
CA ARG A 227 12.66 -11.92 9.59
C ARG A 227 11.56 -12.93 9.89
N LYS A 228 10.44 -12.51 10.53
CA LYS A 228 9.28 -13.35 10.78
C LYS A 228 8.65 -13.84 9.47
N ALA A 229 8.54 -12.97 8.46
CA ALA A 229 8.06 -13.35 7.13
C ALA A 229 8.95 -14.42 6.49
N ALA A 230 10.28 -14.26 6.57
CA ALA A 230 11.24 -15.23 6.03
C ALA A 230 11.13 -16.60 6.72
N LEU A 231 11.02 -16.61 8.04
CA LEU A 231 10.84 -17.86 8.80
C LEU A 231 9.52 -18.54 8.45
N THR A 232 8.42 -17.79 8.40
CA THR A 232 7.10 -18.31 8.03
C THR A 232 7.10 -18.89 6.60
N ALA A 233 7.76 -18.24 5.65
CA ALA A 233 7.90 -18.75 4.29
C ALA A 233 8.69 -20.04 4.27
N LYS A 234 9.79 -20.11 5.02
CA LYS A 234 10.64 -21.31 5.13
C LYS A 234 9.88 -22.49 5.72
N GLU A 235 9.13 -22.29 6.80
CA GLU A 235 8.27 -23.31 7.41
C GLU A 235 7.21 -23.84 6.43
N ASN A 236 6.75 -23.01 5.49
CA ASN A 236 5.81 -23.39 4.43
C ASN A 236 6.50 -24.00 3.18
N GLY A 237 7.82 -24.19 3.20
CA GLY A 237 8.61 -24.69 2.06
C GLY A 237 8.78 -23.66 0.91
N ASP A 238 8.41 -22.40 1.12
CA ASP A 238 8.55 -21.30 0.16
C ASP A 238 9.92 -20.63 0.30
N VAL A 239 10.95 -21.27 -0.25
CA VAL A 239 12.34 -20.77 -0.20
C VAL A 239 12.48 -19.45 -0.96
N GLU A 240 11.75 -19.25 -2.05
CA GLU A 240 11.77 -18.01 -2.83
C GLU A 240 11.16 -16.84 -2.03
N GLY A 241 9.98 -17.06 -1.42
CA GLY A 241 9.36 -16.07 -0.54
C GLY A 241 10.24 -15.72 0.66
N SER A 242 10.92 -16.73 1.25
CA SER A 242 11.89 -16.51 2.32
C SER A 242 13.07 -15.66 1.85
N ALA A 243 13.64 -15.95 0.67
CA ALA A 243 14.74 -15.16 0.09
C ALA A 243 14.32 -13.70 -0.17
N TYR A 244 13.10 -13.47 -0.67
CA TYR A 244 12.56 -12.13 -0.88
C TYR A 244 12.40 -11.35 0.43
N ALA A 245 11.90 -11.99 1.48
CA ALA A 245 11.78 -11.37 2.79
C ALA A 245 13.16 -11.01 3.38
N MET A 246 14.15 -11.90 3.23
CA MET A 246 15.52 -11.62 3.66
C MET A 246 16.23 -10.57 2.81
N GLN A 247 15.90 -10.43 1.53
CA GLN A 247 16.35 -9.29 0.72
C GLN A 247 15.91 -7.96 1.34
N LYS A 248 14.62 -7.84 1.70
CA LYS A 248 14.10 -6.64 2.38
C LYS A 248 14.80 -6.41 3.72
N TYR A 249 14.98 -7.46 4.51
CA TYR A 249 15.68 -7.42 5.80
C TYR A 249 17.10 -6.82 5.64
N TYR A 250 17.91 -7.37 4.75
CA TYR A 250 19.28 -6.89 4.56
C TYR A 250 19.32 -5.49 3.94
N ARG A 251 18.38 -5.14 3.07
CA ARG A 251 18.29 -3.79 2.52
C ARG A 251 18.07 -2.74 3.61
N VAL A 252 17.23 -3.04 4.60
CA VAL A 252 17.04 -2.16 5.77
C VAL A 252 18.27 -2.16 6.66
N ASN A 253 18.85 -3.32 6.91
CA ASN A 253 20.09 -3.46 7.69
C ASN A 253 21.22 -2.56 7.17
N GLN A 254 21.37 -2.38 5.85
CA GLN A 254 22.36 -1.49 5.26
C GLN A 254 22.13 0.00 5.60
N SER A 255 20.94 0.39 6.02
CA SER A 255 20.66 1.78 6.43
C SER A 255 21.15 2.09 7.85
N PHE A 256 21.44 1.09 8.67
CA PHE A 256 21.97 1.28 10.02
C PHE A 256 23.42 1.75 10.01
N PRO A 257 23.86 2.48 11.04
CA PRO A 257 25.28 2.77 11.26
C PRO A 257 26.12 1.47 11.28
N GLU A 258 27.30 1.49 10.70
CA GLU A 258 28.13 0.31 10.51
C GLU A 258 28.32 -0.57 11.77
N PRO A 259 28.53 0.00 12.98
CA PRO A 259 28.62 -0.80 14.20
C PRO A 259 27.34 -1.56 14.57
N MET A 260 26.18 -1.12 14.08
CA MET A 260 24.88 -1.72 14.35
C MET A 260 24.44 -2.71 13.25
N GLN A 261 25.15 -2.74 12.13
CA GLN A 261 24.81 -3.63 11.03
C GLN A 261 25.12 -5.08 11.36
N ILE A 262 24.16 -5.95 11.04
CA ILE A 262 24.36 -7.39 11.10
C ILE A 262 25.16 -7.80 9.86
N LYS A 263 26.36 -8.36 10.08
CA LYS A 263 27.22 -8.81 8.98
C LYS A 263 26.67 -10.14 8.44
N PRO A 264 26.32 -10.19 7.13
CA PRO A 264 25.83 -11.41 6.52
C PRO A 264 26.97 -12.41 6.30
N ASN A 265 26.68 -13.69 6.51
CA ASN A 265 27.56 -14.77 6.06
C ASN A 265 27.11 -15.23 4.67
N VAL A 266 27.89 -14.90 3.65
CA VAL A 266 27.55 -15.19 2.24
C VAL A 266 27.51 -16.70 1.98
N GLU A 267 28.40 -17.47 2.60
CA GLU A 267 28.47 -18.93 2.42
C GLU A 267 27.22 -19.60 3.00
N GLU A 268 26.79 -19.18 4.19
CA GLU A 268 25.53 -19.66 4.80
C GLU A 268 24.32 -19.29 3.93
N ILE A 269 24.26 -18.07 3.40
CA ILE A 269 23.19 -17.64 2.50
C ILE A 269 23.15 -18.51 1.26
N GLN A 270 24.31 -18.80 0.65
CA GLN A 270 24.38 -19.65 -0.54
C GLN A 270 23.93 -21.09 -0.22
N ALA A 271 24.35 -21.63 0.91
CA ALA A 271 23.94 -22.97 1.35
C ALA A 271 22.45 -23.05 1.66
N GLU A 272 21.90 -22.02 2.32
CA GLU A 272 20.49 -21.99 2.76
C GLU A 272 19.51 -21.75 1.59
N TYR A 273 19.82 -20.82 0.71
CA TYR A 273 18.88 -20.36 -0.33
C TYR A 273 19.18 -20.95 -1.73
N GLY A 274 20.34 -21.56 -1.95
CA GLY A 274 20.70 -22.20 -3.21
C GLY A 274 20.50 -21.28 -4.41
N LYS A 275 19.68 -21.70 -5.37
CA LYS A 275 19.37 -20.90 -6.59
C LYS A 275 18.72 -19.55 -6.30
N TYR A 276 18.14 -19.33 -5.13
CA TYR A 276 17.52 -18.07 -4.71
C TYR A 276 18.47 -17.16 -3.91
N ALA A 277 19.69 -17.61 -3.58
CA ALA A 277 20.67 -16.78 -2.90
C ALA A 277 20.94 -15.43 -3.57
N PRO A 278 20.96 -15.30 -4.92
CA PRO A 278 21.12 -14.00 -5.59
C PRO A 278 20.07 -12.97 -5.16
N ILE A 279 18.84 -13.37 -4.81
CA ILE A 279 17.80 -12.47 -4.33
C ILE A 279 18.23 -11.84 -2.99
N VAL A 280 18.70 -12.66 -2.03
CA VAL A 280 19.18 -12.17 -0.74
C VAL A 280 20.38 -11.26 -0.90
N LEU A 281 21.33 -11.65 -1.76
CA LEU A 281 22.56 -10.89 -2.03
C LEU A 281 22.28 -9.51 -2.67
N GLN A 282 21.19 -9.37 -3.43
CA GLN A 282 20.75 -8.05 -3.90
C GLN A 282 20.43 -7.10 -2.75
N GLY A 283 19.83 -7.59 -1.66
CA GLY A 283 19.57 -6.79 -0.46
C GLY A 283 20.86 -6.34 0.24
N ILE A 284 21.85 -7.22 0.29
CA ILE A 284 23.17 -6.94 0.90
C ILE A 284 23.97 -5.96 0.07
N ASN A 285 23.92 -6.09 -1.25
CA ASN A 285 24.69 -5.28 -2.20
C ASN A 285 23.92 -4.03 -2.68
N ALA A 286 22.73 -3.78 -2.12
CA ALA A 286 21.96 -2.59 -2.46
C ALA A 286 22.77 -1.32 -2.14
N PRO A 287 22.70 -0.28 -2.98
CA PRO A 287 23.35 0.99 -2.67
C PRO A 287 22.93 1.47 -1.29
N THR A 288 23.92 1.76 -0.45
CA THR A 288 23.68 2.22 0.92
C THR A 288 23.08 3.61 0.90
N PHE A 289 21.79 3.69 1.23
CA PHE A 289 21.12 4.94 1.45
C PHE A 289 21.37 5.39 2.89
N LYS A 290 22.29 6.34 3.07
CA LYS A 290 22.63 6.85 4.39
C LYS A 290 21.45 7.67 4.95
N VAL A 291 21.01 7.30 6.14
CA VAL A 291 20.04 8.09 6.91
C VAL A 291 20.73 8.79 8.06
N ASP A 292 20.11 9.83 8.60
CA ASP A 292 20.72 10.55 9.73
C ASP A 292 20.79 9.62 10.95
N PRO A 293 21.95 9.49 11.62
CA PRO A 293 22.09 8.68 12.84
C PRO A 293 21.06 8.99 13.93
N ILE A 294 20.52 10.21 13.98
CA ILE A 294 19.47 10.58 14.92
C ILE A 294 18.19 9.75 14.75
N GLU A 295 17.95 9.19 13.54
CA GLU A 295 16.79 8.35 13.25
C GLU A 295 16.80 7.00 14.00
N PHE A 296 17.95 6.63 14.61
CA PHE A 296 18.11 5.42 15.43
C PHE A 296 18.04 5.71 16.93
N THR A 297 17.76 6.97 17.31
CA THR A 297 17.62 7.32 18.72
C THR A 297 16.23 6.95 19.24
N GLU A 298 16.16 6.73 20.54
CA GLU A 298 14.90 6.49 21.24
C GLU A 298 13.91 7.64 20.98
N ASN A 299 12.63 7.28 20.80
CA ASN A 299 11.53 8.21 20.53
C ASN A 299 11.63 8.99 19.19
N PHE A 300 12.55 8.66 18.29
CA PHE A 300 12.60 9.35 16.99
C PHE A 300 11.31 9.14 16.18
N ALA A 301 10.74 7.96 16.18
CA ALA A 301 9.51 7.67 15.45
C ALA A 301 8.32 8.54 15.89
N GLU A 302 8.21 8.84 17.20
CA GLU A 302 7.17 9.74 17.73
C GLU A 302 7.41 11.18 17.29
N LYS A 303 8.66 11.64 17.36
CA LYS A 303 9.07 12.96 16.88
C LYS A 303 8.83 13.09 15.38
N TYR A 304 9.17 12.06 14.61
CA TYR A 304 8.93 12.02 13.18
C TYR A 304 7.44 12.20 12.84
N GLN A 305 6.56 11.48 13.54
CA GLN A 305 5.11 11.64 13.35
C GLN A 305 4.64 13.05 13.68
N ALA A 306 5.06 13.59 14.83
CA ALA A 306 4.68 14.94 15.23
C ALA A 306 5.15 16.01 14.21
N VAL A 307 6.36 15.86 13.68
CA VAL A 307 6.90 16.72 12.62
C VAL A 307 6.10 16.54 11.32
N MET A 308 5.84 15.32 10.92
CA MET A 308 5.12 15.05 9.66
C MET A 308 3.69 15.60 9.67
N TRP A 309 2.98 15.56 10.81
CA TRP A 309 1.68 16.22 10.94
C TRP A 309 1.76 17.74 10.71
N LYS A 310 2.81 18.40 11.22
CA LYS A 310 3.03 19.84 10.96
C LYS A 310 3.36 20.09 9.49
N VAL A 311 4.20 19.24 8.87
CA VAL A 311 4.57 19.33 7.45
C VAL A 311 3.33 19.23 6.58
N GLU A 312 2.48 18.22 6.81
CA GLU A 312 1.26 18.02 6.02
C GLU A 312 0.27 19.19 6.20
N ALA A 313 0.12 19.69 7.43
CA ALA A 313 -0.73 20.86 7.69
C ALA A 313 -0.22 22.13 6.99
N GLU A 314 1.09 22.30 6.81
CA GLU A 314 1.67 23.44 6.09
C GLU A 314 1.48 23.29 4.57
N ILE A 315 1.67 22.07 4.05
CA ILE A 315 1.43 21.76 2.64
C ILE A 315 -0.03 22.02 2.26
N ASP A 316 -1.00 21.68 3.14
CA ASP A 316 -2.42 21.94 2.91
C ASP A 316 -2.76 23.43 2.76
N LYS A 317 -2.05 24.30 3.48
CA LYS A 317 -2.24 25.75 3.39
C LYS A 317 -1.72 26.34 2.09
N THR A 318 -0.62 25.80 1.57
CA THR A 318 0.12 26.45 0.49
C THR A 318 -0.23 25.97 -0.91
N ARG A 319 -0.91 24.80 -1.03
CA ARG A 319 -1.35 24.13 -2.29
C ARG A 319 -0.26 23.90 -3.37
N ASP A 320 0.90 24.56 -3.24
CA ASP A 320 1.98 24.55 -4.23
C ASP A 320 3.21 23.71 -3.83
N LEU A 321 3.19 23.10 -2.64
CA LEU A 321 4.34 22.38 -2.09
C LEU A 321 4.26 20.88 -2.42
N ASN A 322 4.64 20.50 -3.65
CA ASN A 322 4.61 19.10 -4.08
C ASN A 322 5.98 18.45 -4.28
N SER A 323 7.10 19.19 -4.12
CA SER A 323 8.41 18.58 -4.31
C SER A 323 8.92 17.91 -3.03
N VAL A 324 9.62 16.80 -3.19
CA VAL A 324 10.27 16.08 -2.08
C VAL A 324 11.25 16.99 -1.31
N TYR A 325 11.90 17.93 -2.01
CA TYR A 325 12.84 18.88 -1.39
C TYR A 325 12.14 19.90 -0.48
N GLN A 326 10.97 20.38 -0.86
CA GLN A 326 10.18 21.27 -0.03
C GLN A 326 9.71 20.58 1.26
N ARG A 327 9.29 19.31 1.15
CA ARG A 327 8.96 18.49 2.32
C ARG A 327 10.16 18.35 3.25
N TRP A 328 11.33 18.03 2.72
CA TRP A 328 12.54 17.92 3.54
C TRP A 328 12.94 19.23 4.23
N ASN A 329 12.84 20.36 3.55
CA ASN A 329 13.10 21.68 4.15
C ASN A 329 12.15 21.97 5.32
N LEU A 330 10.86 21.64 5.17
CA LEU A 330 9.89 21.77 6.26
C LEU A 330 10.20 20.79 7.41
N MET A 331 10.59 19.57 7.11
CA MET A 331 11.01 18.60 8.12
C MET A 331 12.22 19.10 8.91
N GLU A 332 13.28 19.56 8.23
CA GLU A 332 14.47 20.12 8.90
C GLU A 332 14.10 21.29 9.81
N LYS A 333 13.24 22.21 9.34
CA LYS A 333 12.70 23.31 10.14
C LYS A 333 11.98 22.82 11.39
N TYR A 334 11.01 21.91 11.25
CA TYR A 334 10.21 21.46 12.38
C TYR A 334 10.96 20.54 13.34
N PHE A 335 11.93 19.77 12.85
CA PHE A 335 12.85 19.03 13.72
C PHE A 335 13.76 19.97 14.54
N ALA A 336 14.22 21.08 13.95
CA ALA A 336 14.99 22.10 14.68
C ALA A 336 14.16 22.76 15.78
N GLU A 337 12.86 23.03 15.55
CA GLU A 337 11.96 23.60 16.56
C GLU A 337 11.81 22.70 17.81
N ILE A 338 11.99 21.40 17.68
CA ILE A 338 11.91 20.44 18.79
C ILE A 338 13.30 19.99 19.28
N ASN A 339 14.33 20.76 18.99
CA ASN A 339 15.74 20.51 19.39
C ASN A 339 16.23 19.11 18.93
N THR A 340 15.81 18.66 17.75
CA THR A 340 16.21 17.40 17.14
C THR A 340 16.80 17.70 15.75
N PRO A 341 18.09 18.08 15.65
CA PRO A 341 18.71 18.49 14.38
C PRO A 341 18.82 17.31 13.44
N TRP A 342 17.82 17.16 12.58
CA TRP A 342 17.75 16.13 11.55
C TRP A 342 18.24 16.66 10.21
N ARG A 343 18.99 15.85 9.49
CA ARG A 343 19.50 16.13 8.15
C ARG A 343 18.74 15.33 7.12
N CYS A 344 18.29 16.01 6.08
CA CYS A 344 17.52 15.35 5.01
C CYS A 344 18.35 14.32 4.22
N PRO A 345 17.69 13.39 3.54
CA PRO A 345 18.36 12.38 2.72
C PRO A 345 19.35 12.95 1.71
N LYS A 346 19.08 14.11 1.12
CA LYS A 346 20.00 14.80 0.21
C LYS A 346 21.30 15.23 0.91
N ALA A 347 21.20 15.79 2.10
CA ALA A 347 22.37 16.21 2.87
C ALA A 347 23.22 15.00 3.30
N MET A 348 22.58 13.86 3.58
CA MET A 348 23.26 12.61 3.95
C MET A 348 23.87 11.87 2.73
N ASN A 349 23.36 12.11 1.52
CA ASN A 349 23.78 11.45 0.28
C ASN A 349 24.06 12.45 -0.85
N PRO A 350 25.09 13.29 -0.74
CA PRO A 350 25.33 14.44 -1.63
C PRO A 350 25.60 14.05 -3.09
N GLY A 351 25.91 12.80 -3.37
CA GLY A 351 26.16 12.29 -4.73
C GLY A 351 24.95 11.64 -5.41
N MET A 352 23.78 11.59 -4.72
CA MET A 352 22.57 10.98 -5.26
C MET A 352 21.61 12.03 -5.81
N MET A 353 20.96 11.71 -6.94
CA MET A 353 19.79 12.45 -7.44
C MET A 353 18.52 11.88 -6.80
N PHE A 354 17.65 12.76 -6.40
CA PHE A 354 16.33 12.44 -5.86
C PHE A 354 15.30 13.10 -6.77
N ASP A 355 14.45 12.29 -7.40
CA ASP A 355 13.36 12.73 -8.28
C ASP A 355 12.09 13.08 -7.50
#